data_a07203f46cdb62549e233f9e328b3cc4
#
_entry.id   a07203f46cdb62549e233f9e328b3cc4
#
_cell.length_a   1.000
_cell.length_b   1.000
_cell.length_c   1.000
_cell.angle_alpha   90.00
_cell.angle_beta   90.00
_cell.angle_gamma   90.00
#
_symmetry.space_group_name_H-M   'P 1'
#
loop_
_entity.id
_entity.type
_entity.pdbx_description
1 polymer ?
#
loop_
_entity_poly.entity_id
_entity_poly.type
_entity_poly.pdbx_seq_one_letter_code
_entity_poly.pdbx_strand_id
1 'polypeptide(L)'
;MFEVRIHGRGGQGVVTAADLLSVAAFADGRHAQAFPSFGSERTGAPVVAFCRIADTPIRVREPVMTPDAVVVQDPTLIHQVDLFGGLPPAGYVLVNSHRSLRELGLADLETGRRPGRLLTIPATDLARQYLGRPLPNAVLLGGLAALTGVVRLESVVGALEERFAPEVAAANAEAAAAAYELVLASTAERV
;
A
#
# COMPACT_ATOMS: atom_id res chain seq x y z
N MET A 1 -0.61 8.59 -15.50
CA MET A 1 -1.35 8.50 -14.22
C MET A 1 -1.02 7.15 -13.60
N PHE A 2 -0.70 7.10 -12.33
CA PHE A 2 -0.43 5.87 -11.58
C PHE A 2 -1.60 5.63 -10.61
N GLU A 3 -2.16 4.44 -10.63
CA GLU A 3 -3.38 4.11 -9.89
C GLU A 3 -3.11 3.00 -8.87
N VAL A 4 -3.43 3.27 -7.60
CA VAL A 4 -3.23 2.34 -6.48
C VAL A 4 -4.57 1.92 -5.91
N ARG A 5 -4.70 0.63 -5.66
CA ARG A 5 -5.85 0.03 -4.97
C ARG A 5 -5.37 -0.61 -3.67
N ILE A 6 -5.94 -0.17 -2.54
CA ILE A 6 -5.57 -0.61 -1.20
C ILE A 6 -6.74 -1.39 -0.61
N HIS A 7 -6.53 -2.64 -0.28
CA HIS A 7 -7.53 -3.55 0.29
C HIS A 7 -7.21 -3.87 1.76
N GLY A 8 -8.24 -3.89 2.58
CA GLY A 8 -8.16 -4.29 3.98
C GLY A 8 -9.54 -4.44 4.59
N ARG A 9 -9.64 -4.32 5.91
CA ARG A 9 -10.91 -4.37 6.64
C ARG A 9 -11.19 -3.05 7.34
N GLY A 10 -12.47 -2.78 7.59
CA GLY A 10 -12.90 -1.64 8.39
C GLY A 10 -12.19 -1.61 9.74
N GLY A 11 -11.60 -0.45 10.09
CA GLY A 11 -10.78 -0.25 11.29
C GLY A 11 -9.27 -0.44 11.09
N GLN A 12 -8.81 -0.94 9.94
CA GLN A 12 -7.37 -1.12 9.66
C GLN A 12 -6.68 0.12 9.03
N GLY A 13 -7.39 1.24 8.88
CA GLY A 13 -6.81 2.46 8.30
C GLY A 13 -6.57 2.41 6.79
N VAL A 14 -7.40 1.68 6.03
CA VAL A 14 -7.31 1.56 4.57
C VAL A 14 -7.48 2.92 3.88
N VAL A 15 -8.52 3.66 4.28
CA VAL A 15 -8.78 5.02 3.75
C VAL A 15 -7.67 5.96 4.14
N THR A 16 -7.22 5.90 5.40
CA THR A 16 -6.09 6.71 5.89
C THR A 16 -4.82 6.44 5.09
N ALA A 17 -4.56 5.19 4.68
CA ALA A 17 -3.41 4.87 3.83
C ALA A 17 -3.50 5.55 2.46
N ALA A 18 -4.67 5.54 1.83
CA ALA A 18 -4.88 6.22 0.55
C ALA A 18 -4.73 7.75 0.68
N ASP A 19 -5.26 8.34 1.77
CA ASP A 19 -5.12 9.77 2.06
C ASP A 19 -3.65 10.15 2.27
N LEU A 20 -2.90 9.41 3.10
CA LEU A 20 -1.48 9.64 3.33
C LEU A 20 -0.66 9.53 2.04
N LEU A 21 -0.97 8.54 1.19
CA LEU A 21 -0.31 8.39 -0.11
C LEU A 21 -0.57 9.61 -1.01
N SER A 22 -1.80 10.16 -0.99
CA SER A 22 -2.12 11.35 -1.77
C SER A 22 -1.38 12.60 -1.27
N VAL A 23 -1.25 12.76 0.05
CA VAL A 23 -0.47 13.86 0.66
C VAL A 23 1.02 13.73 0.30
N ALA A 24 1.58 12.51 0.40
CA ALA A 24 2.97 12.26 0.00
C ALA A 24 3.22 12.58 -1.47
N ALA A 25 2.32 12.18 -2.37
CA ALA A 25 2.44 12.48 -3.79
C ALA A 25 2.32 13.99 -4.08
N PHE A 26 1.48 14.70 -3.33
CA PHE A 26 1.38 16.16 -3.42
C PHE A 26 2.68 16.84 -2.96
N ALA A 27 3.29 16.36 -1.88
CA ALA A 27 4.60 16.84 -1.41
C ALA A 27 5.72 16.59 -2.44
N ASP A 28 5.58 15.57 -3.29
CA ASP A 28 6.45 15.32 -4.44
C ASP A 28 6.15 16.21 -5.66
N GLY A 29 5.26 17.19 -5.52
CA GLY A 29 4.87 18.11 -6.59
C GLY A 29 3.92 17.51 -7.62
N ARG A 30 3.25 16.42 -7.31
CA ARG A 30 2.30 15.74 -8.20
C ARG A 30 0.85 16.03 -7.82
N HIS A 31 -0.05 15.82 -8.77
CA HIS A 31 -1.48 15.81 -8.49
C HIS A 31 -1.88 14.45 -7.95
N ALA A 32 -2.68 14.44 -6.88
CA ALA A 32 -3.17 13.20 -6.29
C ALA A 32 -4.64 13.30 -5.89
N GLN A 33 -5.31 12.15 -5.87
CA GLN A 33 -6.69 12.00 -5.45
C GLN A 33 -6.84 10.68 -4.71
N ALA A 34 -7.28 10.74 -3.45
CA ALA A 34 -7.64 9.58 -2.65
C ALA A 34 -9.15 9.54 -2.43
N PHE A 35 -9.74 8.36 -2.48
CA PHE A 35 -11.15 8.16 -2.19
C PHE A 35 -11.45 6.70 -1.81
N PRO A 36 -12.41 6.45 -0.89
CA PRO A 36 -12.87 5.11 -0.60
C PRO A 36 -13.84 4.61 -1.68
N SER A 37 -13.97 3.30 -1.77
CA SER A 37 -15.12 2.70 -2.45
C SER A 37 -16.37 2.95 -1.60
N PHE A 38 -17.41 3.45 -2.23
CA PHE A 38 -18.69 3.68 -1.57
C PHE A 38 -19.38 2.33 -1.30
N GLY A 39 -19.31 1.89 -0.07
CA GLY A 39 -20.01 0.74 0.49
C GLY A 39 -20.28 0.97 1.97
N SER A 40 -21.18 0.21 2.58
CA SER A 40 -21.42 0.34 4.02
C SER A 40 -20.17 -0.10 4.80
N GLU A 41 -19.38 0.89 5.23
CA GLU A 41 -18.26 0.64 6.13
C GLU A 41 -18.78 0.07 7.44
N ARG A 42 -18.46 -1.20 7.68
CA ARG A 42 -18.67 -1.87 8.97
C ARG A 42 -17.32 -2.36 9.46
N THR A 43 -17.09 -2.23 10.76
CA THR A 43 -15.89 -2.77 11.40
C THR A 43 -15.70 -4.25 10.99
N GLY A 44 -14.53 -4.58 10.46
CA GLY A 44 -14.19 -5.93 10.02
C GLY A 44 -14.66 -6.32 8.61
N ALA A 45 -15.57 -5.55 7.97
CA ALA A 45 -15.97 -5.80 6.59
C ALA A 45 -14.83 -5.47 5.61
N PRO A 46 -14.76 -6.12 4.42
CA PRO A 46 -13.84 -5.73 3.37
C PRO A 46 -14.02 -4.26 2.97
N VAL A 47 -12.92 -3.53 2.91
CA VAL A 47 -12.87 -2.12 2.50
C VAL A 47 -11.81 -2.00 1.40
N VAL A 48 -12.09 -1.20 0.39
CA VAL A 48 -11.12 -0.78 -0.61
C VAL A 48 -11.06 0.74 -0.71
N ALA A 49 -9.85 1.27 -0.79
CA ALA A 49 -9.60 2.68 -1.08
C ALA A 49 -8.67 2.79 -2.29
N PHE A 50 -8.77 3.92 -2.96
CA PHE A 50 -8.05 4.21 -4.19
C PHE A 50 -7.20 5.47 -4.01
N CYS A 51 -6.02 5.47 -4.65
CA CYS A 51 -5.23 6.68 -4.82
C CYS A 51 -4.78 6.78 -6.27
N ARG A 52 -5.00 7.94 -6.89
CA ARG A 52 -4.48 8.29 -8.22
C ARG A 52 -3.40 9.34 -8.07
N ILE A 53 -2.33 9.17 -8.83
CA ILE A 53 -1.17 10.09 -8.83
C ILE A 53 -0.84 10.42 -10.28
N ALA A 54 -0.72 11.71 -10.61
CA ALA A 54 -0.47 12.17 -11.97
C ALA A 54 0.35 13.47 -12.00
N ASP A 55 0.97 13.76 -13.14
CA ASP A 55 1.70 15.02 -13.35
C ASP A 55 0.76 16.18 -13.80
N THR A 56 -0.50 15.83 -14.08
CA THR A 56 -1.54 16.78 -14.48
C THR A 56 -2.79 16.63 -13.62
N PRO A 57 -3.67 17.66 -13.55
CA PRO A 57 -4.88 17.62 -12.73
C PRO A 57 -5.78 16.42 -13.06
N ILE A 58 -6.19 15.69 -12.01
CA ILE A 58 -7.03 14.50 -12.12
C ILE A 58 -8.49 14.91 -12.13
N ARG A 59 -9.22 14.48 -13.17
CA ARG A 59 -10.66 14.79 -13.34
C ARG A 59 -11.54 13.54 -13.27
N VAL A 60 -10.94 12.35 -13.27
CA VAL A 60 -11.64 11.06 -13.19
C VAL A 60 -12.11 10.82 -11.76
N ARG A 61 -13.35 10.32 -11.59
CA ARG A 61 -13.93 10.00 -10.28
C ARG A 61 -14.44 8.57 -10.16
N GLU A 62 -14.24 7.77 -11.19
CA GLU A 62 -14.65 6.36 -11.24
C GLU A 62 -13.74 5.51 -10.36
N PRO A 63 -14.21 4.37 -9.84
CA PRO A 63 -13.35 3.39 -9.17
C PRO A 63 -12.18 2.95 -10.05
N VAL A 64 -11.06 2.60 -9.42
CA VAL A 64 -9.86 2.09 -10.13
C VAL A 64 -10.09 0.64 -10.52
N MET A 65 -10.35 0.39 -11.80
CA MET A 65 -10.60 -0.95 -12.33
C MET A 65 -9.33 -1.65 -12.79
N THR A 66 -8.33 -0.88 -13.26
CA THR A 66 -7.04 -1.38 -13.76
C THR A 66 -5.87 -0.74 -13.00
N PRO A 67 -5.62 -1.18 -11.74
CA PRO A 67 -4.60 -0.56 -10.90
C PRO A 67 -3.18 -0.87 -11.40
N ASP A 68 -2.27 0.09 -11.26
CA ASP A 68 -0.83 -0.14 -11.45
C ASP A 68 -0.20 -0.83 -10.24
N ALA A 69 -0.80 -0.63 -9.06
CA ALA A 69 -0.37 -1.30 -7.83
C ALA A 69 -1.56 -1.73 -6.97
N VAL A 70 -1.46 -2.91 -6.36
CA VAL A 70 -2.39 -3.43 -5.37
C VAL A 70 -1.66 -3.62 -4.04
N VAL A 71 -2.19 -3.02 -2.97
CA VAL A 71 -1.73 -3.21 -1.60
C VAL A 71 -2.78 -3.99 -0.81
N VAL A 72 -2.38 -5.08 -0.18
CA VAL A 72 -3.27 -5.94 0.62
C VAL A 72 -2.86 -5.84 2.08
N GLN A 73 -3.62 -5.08 2.88
CA GLN A 73 -3.38 -4.93 4.31
C GLN A 73 -3.81 -6.17 5.11
N ASP A 74 -4.86 -6.85 4.65
CA ASP A 74 -5.37 -8.06 5.30
C ASP A 74 -5.34 -9.24 4.33
N PRO A 75 -4.40 -10.19 4.49
CA PRO A 75 -4.25 -11.32 3.58
C PRO A 75 -5.43 -12.32 3.66
N THR A 76 -6.28 -12.25 4.69
CA THR A 76 -7.47 -13.11 4.76
C THR A 76 -8.50 -12.78 3.67
N LEU A 77 -8.37 -11.63 3.01
CA LEU A 77 -9.23 -11.23 1.90
C LEU A 77 -8.91 -11.95 0.58
N ILE A 78 -7.73 -12.56 0.46
CA ILE A 78 -7.25 -13.20 -0.79
C ILE A 78 -8.25 -14.21 -1.35
N HIS A 79 -8.95 -14.92 -0.47
CA HIS A 79 -9.93 -15.95 -0.88
C HIS A 79 -11.39 -15.49 -0.72
N GLN A 80 -11.62 -14.22 -0.41
CA GLN A 80 -12.98 -13.69 -0.15
C GLN A 80 -13.45 -12.71 -1.22
N VAL A 81 -12.52 -11.94 -1.80
CA VAL A 81 -12.81 -10.92 -2.81
C VAL A 81 -11.76 -10.95 -3.92
N ASP A 82 -12.13 -10.51 -5.11
CA ASP A 82 -11.20 -10.36 -6.21
C ASP A 82 -10.28 -9.13 -5.98
N LEU A 83 -9.13 -9.38 -5.36
CA LEU A 83 -8.15 -8.33 -5.06
C LEU A 83 -7.35 -7.89 -6.29
N PHE A 84 -7.16 -8.77 -7.26
CA PHE A 84 -6.19 -8.60 -8.35
C PHE A 84 -6.84 -8.40 -9.72
N GLY A 85 -8.16 -8.38 -9.79
CA GLY A 85 -8.90 -8.11 -11.03
C GLY A 85 -8.44 -6.81 -11.69
N GLY A 86 -8.16 -6.86 -12.98
CA GLY A 86 -7.68 -5.73 -13.77
C GLY A 86 -6.20 -5.37 -13.58
N LEU A 87 -5.45 -6.04 -12.70
CA LEU A 87 -4.02 -5.78 -12.51
C LEU A 87 -3.22 -6.24 -13.74
N PRO A 88 -2.55 -5.33 -14.47
CA PRO A 88 -1.78 -5.70 -15.67
C PRO A 88 -0.54 -6.53 -15.32
N PRO A 89 0.08 -7.24 -16.29
CA PRO A 89 1.33 -7.98 -16.08
C PRO A 89 2.48 -7.14 -15.54
N ALA A 90 2.50 -5.85 -15.86
CA ALA A 90 3.49 -4.90 -15.37
C ALA A 90 3.16 -4.32 -13.97
N GLY A 91 2.01 -4.66 -13.40
CA GLY A 91 1.55 -4.12 -12.12
C GLY A 91 2.34 -4.65 -10.93
N TYR A 92 2.22 -3.92 -9.82
CA TYR A 92 2.89 -4.22 -8.56
C TYR A 92 1.90 -4.80 -7.54
N VAL A 93 2.39 -5.69 -6.67
CA VAL A 93 1.61 -6.23 -5.54
C VAL A 93 2.45 -6.20 -4.27
N LEU A 94 1.89 -5.64 -3.20
CA LEU A 94 2.47 -5.68 -1.87
C LEU A 94 1.45 -6.26 -0.89
N VAL A 95 1.77 -7.39 -0.29
CA VAL A 95 0.89 -8.10 0.65
C VAL A 95 1.48 -8.07 2.06
N ASN A 96 0.66 -7.70 3.03
CA ASN A 96 1.00 -7.82 4.45
C ASN A 96 0.98 -9.29 4.88
N SER A 97 2.11 -9.96 4.82
CA SER A 97 2.25 -11.35 5.26
C SER A 97 3.71 -11.71 5.48
N HIS A 98 3.98 -12.57 6.46
CA HIS A 98 5.26 -13.27 6.62
C HIS A 98 5.36 -14.55 5.76
N ARG A 99 4.24 -14.97 5.15
CA ARG A 99 4.19 -16.10 4.22
C ARG A 99 4.51 -15.61 2.81
N SER A 100 5.18 -16.47 2.05
CA SER A 100 5.46 -16.22 0.63
C SER A 100 4.17 -16.17 -0.21
N LEU A 101 4.26 -15.62 -1.42
CA LEU A 101 3.15 -15.62 -2.37
C LEU A 101 2.65 -17.04 -2.67
N ARG A 102 3.56 -18.00 -2.79
CA ARG A 102 3.23 -19.42 -3.00
C ARG A 102 2.41 -19.98 -1.84
N GLU A 103 2.80 -19.73 -0.60
CA GLU A 103 2.09 -20.17 0.60
C GLU A 103 0.73 -19.49 0.79
N LEU A 104 0.55 -18.32 0.17
CA LEU A 104 -0.73 -17.61 0.10
C LEU A 104 -1.62 -18.10 -1.06
N GLY A 105 -1.16 -19.06 -1.88
CA GLY A 105 -1.88 -19.53 -3.06
C GLY A 105 -1.84 -18.55 -4.24
N LEU A 106 -0.87 -17.65 -4.28
CA LEU A 106 -0.72 -16.60 -5.28
C LEU A 106 0.42 -16.87 -6.29
N ALA A 107 0.93 -18.10 -6.36
CA ALA A 107 2.02 -18.44 -7.27
C ALA A 107 1.71 -18.13 -8.74
N ASP A 108 0.46 -18.27 -9.17
CA ASP A 108 0.04 -18.00 -10.53
C ASP A 108 0.16 -16.52 -10.90
N LEU A 109 0.08 -15.61 -9.92
CA LEU A 109 0.31 -14.17 -10.16
C LEU A 109 1.75 -13.85 -10.57
N GLU A 110 2.71 -14.68 -10.23
CA GLU A 110 4.12 -14.47 -10.59
C GLU A 110 4.38 -14.84 -12.06
N THR A 111 3.51 -15.68 -12.67
CA THR A 111 3.68 -16.16 -14.04
C THR A 111 3.59 -15.01 -15.05
N GLY A 112 4.63 -14.87 -15.88
CA GLY A 112 4.70 -13.82 -16.90
C GLY A 112 4.95 -12.40 -16.38
N ARG A 113 5.25 -12.23 -15.08
CA ARG A 113 5.58 -10.94 -14.47
C ARG A 113 7.08 -10.79 -14.28
N ARG A 114 7.55 -9.55 -14.22
CA ARG A 114 8.96 -9.27 -13.91
C ARG A 114 9.23 -9.61 -12.43
N PRO A 115 10.36 -10.27 -12.12
CA PRO A 115 10.77 -10.48 -10.73
C PRO A 115 10.80 -9.16 -9.95
N GLY A 116 10.58 -9.24 -8.64
CA GLY A 116 10.64 -8.08 -7.74
C GLY A 116 9.42 -7.14 -7.76
N ARG A 117 8.39 -7.41 -8.58
CA ARG A 117 7.16 -6.59 -8.59
C ARG A 117 6.08 -7.06 -7.64
N LEU A 118 6.16 -8.30 -7.18
CA LEU A 118 5.22 -8.90 -6.25
C LEU A 118 5.98 -9.31 -5.00
N LEU A 119 5.61 -8.74 -3.85
CA LEU A 119 6.27 -8.98 -2.57
C LEU A 119 5.26 -9.19 -1.44
N THR A 120 5.70 -9.95 -0.46
CA THR A 120 5.09 -10.02 0.87
C THR A 120 6.04 -9.40 1.89
N ILE A 121 5.53 -8.63 2.83
CA ILE A 121 6.29 -8.10 3.96
C ILE A 121 5.49 -8.31 5.26
N PRO A 122 6.13 -8.57 6.41
CA PRO A 122 5.46 -8.75 7.69
C PRO A 122 5.07 -7.41 8.31
N ALA A 123 4.25 -6.62 7.60
CA ALA A 123 3.96 -5.24 7.97
C ALA A 123 3.25 -5.12 9.32
N THR A 124 2.41 -6.09 9.69
CA THR A 124 1.78 -6.11 11.02
C THR A 124 2.79 -6.33 12.14
N ASP A 125 3.82 -7.14 11.91
CA ASP A 125 4.85 -7.40 12.93
C ASP A 125 5.76 -6.18 13.09
N LEU A 126 6.14 -5.53 11.99
CA LEU A 126 6.83 -4.24 12.02
C LEU A 126 6.00 -3.17 12.74
N ALA A 127 4.69 -3.09 12.46
CA ALA A 127 3.80 -2.16 13.15
C ALA A 127 3.75 -2.43 14.67
N ARG A 128 3.69 -3.69 15.10
CA ARG A 128 3.76 -4.05 16.52
C ARG A 128 5.10 -3.67 17.15
N GLN A 129 6.19 -3.88 16.44
CA GLN A 129 7.54 -3.57 16.92
C GLN A 129 7.75 -2.08 17.17
N TYR A 130 7.33 -1.22 16.24
CA TYR A 130 7.59 0.23 16.29
C TYR A 130 6.46 1.03 16.95
N LEU A 131 5.19 0.62 16.75
CA LEU A 131 4.02 1.36 17.25
C LEU A 131 3.34 0.68 18.45
N GLY A 132 3.70 -0.56 18.79
CA GLY A 132 2.98 -1.35 19.80
C GLY A 132 1.56 -1.75 19.38
N ARG A 133 1.17 -1.53 18.12
CA ARG A 133 -0.18 -1.77 17.59
C ARG A 133 -0.14 -2.46 16.23
N PRO A 134 -1.10 -3.34 15.90
CA PRO A 134 -1.15 -4.06 14.63
C PRO A 134 -1.79 -3.21 13.50
N LEU A 135 -1.25 -2.01 13.26
CA LEU A 135 -1.73 -1.06 12.23
C LEU A 135 -0.71 -0.93 11.09
N PRO A 136 -0.77 -1.78 10.06
CA PRO A 136 0.27 -1.88 9.04
C PRO A 136 0.21 -0.80 7.95
N ASN A 137 -0.74 0.12 7.98
CA ASN A 137 -0.98 1.08 6.91
C ASN A 137 0.25 1.94 6.56
N ALA A 138 0.89 2.59 7.54
CA ALA A 138 2.10 3.40 7.30
C ALA A 138 3.29 2.54 6.85
N VAL A 139 3.43 1.36 7.45
CA VAL A 139 4.46 0.36 7.09
C VAL A 139 4.35 -0.03 5.62
N LEU A 140 3.13 -0.34 5.16
CA LEU A 140 2.87 -0.71 3.77
C LEU A 140 3.09 0.46 2.81
N LEU A 141 2.88 1.71 3.24
CA LEU A 141 3.22 2.88 2.41
C LEU A 141 4.72 3.03 2.22
N GLY A 142 5.53 2.81 3.26
CA GLY A 142 6.98 2.76 3.12
C GLY A 142 7.43 1.66 2.15
N GLY A 143 6.88 0.46 2.30
CA GLY A 143 7.12 -0.64 1.37
C GLY A 143 6.67 -0.35 -0.07
N LEU A 144 5.52 0.29 -0.26
CA LEU A 144 5.02 0.69 -1.58
C LEU A 144 5.93 1.74 -2.23
N ALA A 145 6.42 2.71 -1.46
CA ALA A 145 7.36 3.71 -1.95
C ALA A 145 8.63 3.05 -2.50
N ALA A 146 9.22 2.12 -1.76
CA ALA A 146 10.39 1.35 -2.21
C ALA A 146 10.10 0.48 -3.44
N LEU A 147 8.95 -0.21 -3.45
CA LEU A 147 8.59 -1.15 -4.52
C LEU A 147 8.34 -0.45 -5.86
N THR A 148 7.73 0.72 -5.82
CA THR A 148 7.22 1.39 -7.02
C THR A 148 7.99 2.64 -7.42
N GLY A 149 8.63 3.32 -6.45
CA GLY A 149 9.21 4.63 -6.64
C GLY A 149 8.20 5.75 -6.95
N VAL A 150 6.90 5.49 -6.75
CA VAL A 150 5.83 6.44 -7.13
C VAL A 150 5.79 7.67 -6.22
N VAL A 151 6.26 7.53 -4.97
CA VAL A 151 6.49 8.61 -4.01
C VAL A 151 7.82 8.37 -3.31
N ARG A 152 8.44 9.44 -2.79
CA ARG A 152 9.65 9.33 -1.98
C ARG A 152 9.32 8.95 -0.54
N LEU A 153 10.23 8.26 0.14
CA LEU A 153 10.08 7.92 1.56
C LEU A 153 9.91 9.18 2.42
N GLU A 154 10.72 10.21 2.16
CA GLU A 154 10.66 11.50 2.88
C GLU A 154 9.27 12.14 2.79
N SER A 155 8.61 12.00 1.66
CA SER A 155 7.26 12.53 1.45
C SER A 155 6.20 11.70 2.20
N VAL A 156 6.40 10.38 2.33
CA VAL A 156 5.57 9.53 3.20
C VAL A 156 5.75 9.94 4.67
N VAL A 157 6.99 10.17 5.11
CA VAL A 157 7.29 10.63 6.46
C VAL A 157 6.64 11.99 6.74
N GLY A 158 6.77 12.96 5.82
CA GLY A 158 6.12 14.27 5.94
C GLY A 158 4.59 14.17 6.05
N ALA A 159 3.96 13.29 5.28
CA ALA A 159 2.52 13.05 5.37
C ALA A 159 2.11 12.46 6.74
N LEU A 160 2.95 11.60 7.33
CA LEU A 160 2.73 11.07 8.68
C LEU A 160 2.86 12.16 9.75
N GLU A 161 3.85 13.04 9.62
CA GLU A 161 4.07 14.19 10.53
C GLU A 161 2.92 15.19 10.46
N GLU A 162 2.37 15.44 9.28
CA GLU A 162 1.20 16.32 9.11
C GLU A 162 -0.07 15.71 9.73
N ARG A 163 -0.22 14.39 9.69
CA ARG A 163 -1.45 13.68 10.06
C ARG A 163 -1.54 13.32 11.53
N PHE A 164 -0.42 13.03 12.19
CA PHE A 164 -0.37 12.46 13.54
C PHE A 164 0.37 13.37 14.52
N ALA A 165 0.09 13.18 15.82
CA ALA A 165 0.88 13.80 16.88
C ALA A 165 2.35 13.36 16.79
N PRO A 166 3.33 14.20 17.20
CA PRO A 166 4.76 13.98 16.96
C PRO A 166 5.29 12.60 17.34
N GLU A 167 4.92 12.09 18.50
CA GLU A 167 5.36 10.78 18.98
C GLU A 167 4.81 9.63 18.11
N VAL A 168 3.55 9.73 17.70
CA VAL A 168 2.89 8.75 16.83
C VAL A 168 3.46 8.84 15.42
N ALA A 169 3.71 10.06 14.92
CA ALA A 169 4.31 10.29 13.62
C ALA A 169 5.73 9.70 13.55
N ALA A 170 6.57 9.94 14.54
CA ALA A 170 7.92 9.40 14.61
C ALA A 170 7.93 7.86 14.57
N ALA A 171 7.12 7.21 15.39
CA ALA A 171 7.04 5.75 15.40
C ALA A 171 6.54 5.17 14.06
N ASN A 172 5.56 5.83 13.42
CA ASN A 172 5.09 5.44 12.07
C ASN A 172 6.17 5.66 11.00
N ALA A 173 6.95 6.74 11.10
CA ALA A 173 8.03 7.03 10.18
C ALA A 173 9.15 5.97 10.26
N GLU A 174 9.54 5.59 11.47
CA GLU A 174 10.52 4.51 11.69
C GLU A 174 10.02 3.18 11.11
N ALA A 175 8.76 2.83 11.34
CA ALA A 175 8.14 1.63 10.81
C ALA A 175 8.06 1.64 9.27
N ALA A 176 7.73 2.79 8.68
CA ALA A 176 7.71 2.95 7.21
C ALA A 176 9.11 2.85 6.61
N ALA A 177 10.12 3.45 7.25
CA ALA A 177 11.52 3.37 6.83
C ALA A 177 12.04 1.92 6.91
N ALA A 178 11.74 1.19 7.98
CA ALA A 178 12.13 -0.22 8.10
C ALA A 178 11.53 -1.07 6.98
N ALA A 179 10.27 -0.85 6.62
CA ALA A 179 9.63 -1.55 5.49
C ALA A 179 10.23 -1.14 4.14
N TYR A 180 10.59 0.12 3.98
CA TYR A 180 11.26 0.61 2.77
C TYR A 180 12.57 -0.13 2.54
N GLU A 181 13.45 -0.19 3.54
CA GLU A 181 14.73 -0.91 3.47
C GLU A 181 14.54 -2.42 3.22
N LEU A 182 13.57 -3.03 3.88
CA LEU A 182 13.25 -4.45 3.69
C LEU A 182 12.85 -4.74 2.24
N VAL A 183 12.04 -3.89 1.63
CA VAL A 183 11.60 -4.05 0.23
C VAL A 183 12.75 -3.82 -0.73
N LEU A 184 13.61 -2.80 -0.51
CA LEU A 184 14.80 -2.58 -1.33
C LEU A 184 15.72 -3.80 -1.33
N ALA A 185 16.01 -4.36 -0.15
CA ALA A 185 16.83 -5.56 -0.03
C ALA A 185 16.21 -6.75 -0.78
N SER A 186 14.89 -6.98 -0.58
CA SER A 186 14.16 -8.08 -1.23
C SER A 186 14.08 -7.95 -2.76
N THR A 187 14.05 -6.73 -3.29
CA THR A 187 14.06 -6.50 -4.74
C THR A 187 15.43 -6.69 -5.35
N ALA A 188 16.50 -6.29 -4.64
CA ALA A 188 17.88 -6.47 -5.10
C ALA A 188 18.27 -7.96 -5.23
N GLU A 189 17.78 -8.82 -4.35
CA GLU A 189 18.02 -10.27 -4.39
C GLU A 189 17.30 -11.00 -5.55
N ARG A 190 16.29 -10.36 -6.16
CA ARG A 190 15.45 -10.97 -7.20
C ARG A 190 15.77 -10.48 -8.63
N VAL A 191 16.70 -9.56 -8.78
CA VAL A 191 17.21 -9.02 -10.06
C VAL A 191 18.50 -9.74 -10.42
#